data_baacb2edc5fefc569d7e9a765dee7ab8
#
_entry.id   baacb2edc5fefc569d7e9a765dee7ab8
#
_cell.length_a   1.000
_cell.length_b   1.000
_cell.length_c   1.000
_cell.angle_alpha   90.00
_cell.angle_beta   90.00
_cell.angle_gamma   90.00
#
_symmetry.space_group_name_H-M   'P 1'
#
loop_
_entity.id
_entity.type
_entity.pdbx_description
1 polymer ?
#
loop_
_entity_poly.entity_id
_entity_poly.type
_entity_poly.pdbx_seq_one_letter_code
_entity_poly.pdbx_strand_id
1 'polypeptide(L)'
;MRAILLGATLSAGLMAPVFGAPPAHNYPTQARVEYVNDCVARNGGKLSQVYQCSCVIDDIADTLDYDEFVEVSTFAHYATLPGEGGGIFRDSDEAKAKAKQFRELEKKAYRACGLTGS
;
A
#
# COMPACT_ATOMS: atom_id res chain seq x y z
N MET A 1 41.84 -6.56 -60.82
CA MET A 1 42.00 -6.37 -59.37
C MET A 1 40.81 -5.60 -58.83
N ARG A 2 39.87 -6.27 -58.15
CA ARG A 2 38.68 -5.65 -57.54
C ARG A 2 38.83 -5.74 -56.03
N ALA A 3 39.00 -4.60 -55.39
CA ALA A 3 39.04 -4.48 -53.96
C ALA A 3 37.57 -4.47 -53.42
N ILE A 4 37.24 -5.45 -52.60
CA ILE A 4 35.97 -5.50 -51.91
C ILE A 4 36.16 -4.85 -50.54
N LEU A 5 35.55 -3.67 -50.37
CA LEU A 5 35.48 -2.99 -49.08
C LEU A 5 34.32 -3.60 -48.28
N LEU A 6 34.62 -4.40 -47.23
CA LEU A 6 33.65 -4.81 -46.24
C LEU A 6 33.38 -3.64 -45.28
N GLY A 7 32.21 -3.06 -45.39
CA GLY A 7 31.70 -2.10 -44.42
C GLY A 7 31.19 -2.83 -43.19
N ALA A 8 31.86 -2.68 -42.06
CA ALA A 8 31.35 -3.12 -40.76
C ALA A 8 30.38 -2.07 -40.21
N THR A 9 29.09 -2.39 -40.21
CA THR A 9 28.07 -1.56 -39.55
C THR A 9 28.05 -1.89 -38.05
N LEU A 10 28.60 -0.97 -37.26
CA LEU A 10 28.46 -1.02 -35.80
C LEU A 10 27.01 -0.64 -35.43
N SER A 11 26.18 -1.61 -35.07
CA SER A 11 24.87 -1.36 -34.48
C SER A 11 25.08 -0.96 -33.02
N ALA A 12 25.04 0.33 -32.74
CA ALA A 12 24.97 0.84 -31.36
C ALA A 12 23.57 0.56 -30.82
N GLY A 13 23.43 -0.52 -30.02
CA GLY A 13 22.20 -0.80 -29.27
C GLY A 13 22.02 0.27 -28.20
N LEU A 14 21.00 1.11 -28.35
CA LEU A 14 20.54 1.99 -27.31
C LEU A 14 19.92 1.12 -26.20
N MET A 15 20.68 0.85 -25.15
CA MET A 15 20.12 0.35 -23.90
C MET A 15 19.34 1.50 -23.23
N ALA A 16 18.03 1.50 -23.41
CA ALA A 16 17.15 2.37 -22.62
C ALA A 16 17.24 1.94 -21.14
N PRO A 17 17.41 2.88 -20.19
CA PRO A 17 17.34 2.53 -18.79
C PRO A 17 15.93 2.01 -18.49
N VAL A 18 15.85 0.74 -18.08
CA VAL A 18 14.61 0.19 -17.57
C VAL A 18 14.44 0.77 -16.16
N PHE A 19 13.75 1.89 -16.05
CA PHE A 19 13.22 2.35 -14.77
C PHE A 19 12.11 1.37 -14.41
N GLY A 20 12.46 0.34 -13.60
CA GLY A 20 11.48 -0.55 -13.03
C GLY A 20 10.53 0.29 -12.18
N ALA A 21 9.21 0.05 -12.32
CA ALA A 21 8.23 0.56 -11.37
C ALA A 21 8.69 0.15 -9.95
N PRO A 22 8.53 1.02 -8.91
CA PRO A 22 8.79 0.62 -7.54
C PRO A 22 8.04 -0.68 -7.28
N PRO A 23 8.66 -1.69 -6.62
CA PRO A 23 8.00 -2.95 -6.38
C PRO A 23 6.68 -2.69 -5.66
N ALA A 24 5.58 -3.06 -6.29
CA ALA A 24 4.33 -3.27 -5.58
C ALA A 24 4.69 -4.15 -4.37
N HIS A 25 4.30 -3.76 -3.15
CA HIS A 25 4.63 -4.51 -1.94
C HIS A 25 6.00 -4.23 -1.30
N ASN A 26 6.37 -2.97 -1.15
CA ASN A 26 7.55 -2.57 -0.36
C ASN A 26 7.31 -2.59 1.17
N TYR A 27 6.19 -3.14 1.62
CA TYR A 27 5.85 -3.19 3.04
C TYR A 27 6.73 -4.20 3.79
N PRO A 28 7.33 -3.81 4.93
CA PRO A 28 8.02 -4.76 5.80
C PRO A 28 7.08 -5.88 6.26
N THR A 29 7.59 -7.10 6.40
CA THR A 29 6.81 -8.23 6.93
C THR A 29 6.19 -7.92 8.28
N GLN A 30 6.93 -7.23 9.16
CA GLN A 30 6.42 -6.82 10.47
C GLN A 30 5.17 -5.96 10.34
N ALA A 31 5.17 -4.95 9.47
CA ALA A 31 4.02 -4.08 9.26
C ALA A 31 2.79 -4.85 8.75
N ARG A 32 3.00 -5.83 7.88
CA ARG A 32 1.91 -6.71 7.41
C ARG A 32 1.34 -7.56 8.54
N VAL A 33 2.20 -8.15 9.38
CA VAL A 33 1.79 -8.97 10.53
C VAL A 33 1.02 -8.12 11.55
N GLU A 34 1.50 -6.92 11.86
CA GLU A 34 0.83 -5.99 12.76
C GLU A 34 -0.57 -5.61 12.22
N TYR A 35 -0.67 -5.27 10.95
CA TYR A 35 -1.95 -4.97 10.33
C TYR A 35 -2.92 -6.15 10.39
N VAL A 36 -2.46 -7.36 10.04
CA VAL A 36 -3.29 -8.57 10.06
C VAL A 36 -3.81 -8.86 11.47
N ASN A 37 -2.95 -8.78 12.48
CA ASN A 37 -3.34 -9.01 13.87
C ASN A 37 -4.41 -8.00 14.33
N ASP A 38 -4.22 -6.73 14.04
CA ASP A 38 -5.18 -5.68 14.39
C ASP A 38 -6.50 -5.85 13.62
N CYS A 39 -6.43 -6.14 12.33
CA CYS A 39 -7.60 -6.42 11.49
C CYS A 39 -8.41 -7.62 12.02
N VAL A 40 -7.75 -8.72 12.35
CA VAL A 40 -8.40 -9.92 12.92
C VAL A 40 -9.06 -9.59 14.25
N ALA A 41 -8.38 -8.87 15.13
CA ALA A 41 -8.93 -8.45 16.43
C ALA A 41 -10.19 -7.60 16.27
N ARG A 42 -10.20 -6.67 15.32
CA ARG A 42 -11.36 -5.81 15.04
C ARG A 42 -12.53 -6.54 14.38
N ASN A 43 -12.28 -7.69 13.74
CA ASN A 43 -13.30 -8.43 12.98
C ASN A 43 -13.77 -9.73 13.64
N GLY A 44 -13.49 -9.94 14.92
CA GLY A 44 -14.04 -11.07 15.71
C GLY A 44 -13.07 -12.19 16.04
N GLY A 45 -11.80 -12.11 15.66
CA GLY A 45 -10.73 -13.00 16.12
C GLY A 45 -10.73 -14.42 15.53
N LYS A 46 -11.43 -14.68 14.44
CA LYS A 46 -11.51 -16.02 13.83
C LYS A 46 -10.29 -16.30 12.95
N LEU A 47 -9.85 -17.56 12.94
CA LEU A 47 -8.70 -17.99 12.11
C LEU A 47 -8.92 -17.71 10.61
N SER A 48 -10.13 -17.86 10.11
CA SER A 48 -10.48 -17.54 8.71
C SER A 48 -10.19 -16.08 8.35
N GLN A 49 -10.28 -15.18 9.32
CA GLN A 49 -10.02 -13.75 9.12
C GLN A 49 -8.55 -13.43 8.95
N VAL A 50 -7.63 -14.31 9.38
CA VAL A 50 -6.20 -14.15 9.08
C VAL A 50 -5.96 -14.11 7.57
N TYR A 51 -6.60 -14.98 6.82
CA TYR A 51 -6.48 -15.00 5.35
C TYR A 51 -7.17 -13.81 4.70
N GLN A 52 -8.34 -13.43 5.18
CA GLN A 52 -9.08 -12.26 4.68
C GLN A 52 -8.31 -10.97 4.96
N CYS A 53 -7.79 -10.79 6.18
CA CYS A 53 -6.99 -9.63 6.56
C CYS A 53 -5.64 -9.57 5.82
N SER A 54 -5.05 -10.73 5.50
CA SER A 54 -3.85 -10.79 4.65
C SER A 54 -4.15 -10.32 3.23
N CYS A 55 -5.28 -10.73 2.67
CA CYS A 55 -5.76 -10.20 1.40
C CYS A 55 -5.96 -8.68 1.44
N VAL A 56 -6.53 -8.16 2.53
CA VAL A 56 -6.78 -6.71 2.69
C VAL A 56 -5.48 -5.92 2.66
N ILE A 57 -4.47 -6.31 3.42
CA ILE A 57 -3.19 -5.58 3.43
C ILE A 57 -2.46 -5.67 2.10
N ASP A 58 -2.61 -6.77 1.36
CA ASP A 58 -2.06 -6.90 0.02
C ASP A 58 -2.76 -5.95 -0.97
N ASP A 59 -4.08 -5.85 -0.93
CA ASP A 59 -4.87 -4.92 -1.75
C ASP A 59 -4.54 -3.44 -1.44
N ILE A 60 -4.35 -3.12 -0.16
CA ILE A 60 -3.89 -1.79 0.27
C ILE A 60 -2.48 -1.51 -0.28
N ALA A 61 -1.57 -2.47 -0.19
CA ALA A 61 -0.19 -2.33 -0.66
C ALA A 61 -0.08 -2.20 -2.19
N ASP A 62 -1.05 -2.68 -2.93
CA ASP A 62 -1.14 -2.45 -4.38
C ASP A 62 -1.54 -1.02 -4.74
N THR A 63 -2.16 -0.30 -3.81
CA THR A 63 -2.69 1.05 -4.02
C THR A 63 -1.79 2.14 -3.43
N LEU A 64 -1.24 1.92 -2.25
CA LEU A 64 -0.40 2.86 -1.51
C LEU A 64 1.01 2.29 -1.36
N ASP A 65 2.04 3.12 -1.53
CA ASP A 65 3.36 2.72 -1.05
C ASP A 65 3.41 2.70 0.49
N TYR A 66 4.50 2.18 1.05
CA TYR A 66 4.58 1.99 2.49
C TYR A 66 4.56 3.32 3.29
N ASP A 67 5.21 4.35 2.77
CA ASP A 67 5.28 5.66 3.43
C ASP A 67 3.90 6.34 3.43
N GLU A 68 3.19 6.28 2.32
CA GLU A 68 1.80 6.76 2.23
C GLU A 68 0.88 5.98 3.18
N PHE A 69 1.01 4.66 3.21
CA PHE A 69 0.24 3.81 4.13
C PHE A 69 0.47 4.22 5.58
N VAL A 70 1.73 4.37 6.01
CA VAL A 70 2.08 4.79 7.37
C VAL A 70 1.44 6.14 7.69
N GLU A 71 1.51 7.10 6.79
CA GLU A 71 0.92 8.42 6.99
C GLU A 71 -0.61 8.34 7.16
N VAL A 72 -1.33 7.83 6.16
CA VAL A 72 -2.80 7.88 6.18
C VAL A 72 -3.41 6.95 7.23
N SER A 73 -2.81 5.80 7.49
CA SER A 73 -3.25 4.88 8.56
C SER A 73 -3.02 5.47 9.95
N THR A 74 -1.93 6.19 10.15
CA THR A 74 -1.66 6.92 11.38
C THR A 74 -2.74 7.96 11.64
N PHE A 75 -3.07 8.78 10.66
CA PHE A 75 -4.17 9.75 10.81
C PHE A 75 -5.50 9.07 11.11
N ALA A 76 -5.83 7.98 10.43
CA ALA A 76 -7.07 7.24 10.68
C ALA A 76 -7.12 6.62 12.09
N HIS A 77 -6.00 6.05 12.56
CA HIS A 77 -5.91 5.44 13.87
C HIS A 77 -6.02 6.48 15.00
N TYR A 78 -5.18 7.50 14.96
CA TYR A 78 -5.15 8.49 16.03
C TYR A 78 -6.34 9.45 16.02
N ALA A 79 -7.04 9.62 14.92
CA ALA A 79 -8.29 10.37 14.86
C ALA A 79 -9.39 9.78 15.76
N THR A 80 -9.30 8.48 16.10
CA THR A 80 -10.25 7.81 16.98
C THR A 80 -9.94 7.97 18.47
N LEU A 81 -8.74 8.47 18.82
CA LEU A 81 -8.34 8.66 20.21
C LEU A 81 -9.11 9.81 20.85
N PRO A 82 -9.65 9.63 22.07
CA PRO A 82 -10.30 10.71 22.79
C PRO A 82 -9.30 11.74 23.33
N GLY A 83 -9.78 12.95 23.60
CA GLY A 83 -9.00 14.01 24.25
C GLY A 83 -8.13 14.82 23.29
N GLU A 84 -7.26 15.67 23.86
CA GLU A 84 -6.45 16.62 23.09
C GLU A 84 -5.36 15.95 22.24
N GLY A 85 -4.81 14.82 22.70
CA GLY A 85 -3.81 14.05 21.96
C GLY A 85 -4.28 13.57 20.60
N GLY A 86 -5.60 13.29 20.45
CA GLY A 86 -6.21 12.94 19.16
C GLY A 86 -6.60 14.16 18.31
N GLY A 87 -6.64 15.36 18.88
CA GLY A 87 -7.11 16.57 18.21
C GLY A 87 -6.31 16.95 16.97
N ILE A 88 -4.98 16.79 17.00
CA ILE A 88 -4.09 17.02 15.85
C ILE A 88 -4.53 16.20 14.64
N PHE A 89 -5.05 14.99 14.87
CA PHE A 89 -5.46 14.05 13.84
C PHE A 89 -6.95 14.15 13.45
N ARG A 90 -7.74 14.99 14.16
CA ARG A 90 -9.18 15.15 13.94
C ARG A 90 -9.58 16.52 13.41
N ASP A 91 -8.86 17.58 13.80
CA ASP A 91 -9.42 18.92 13.76
C ASP A 91 -9.08 19.68 12.48
N SER A 92 -7.97 19.35 11.81
CA SER A 92 -7.62 19.97 10.54
C SER A 92 -8.34 19.30 9.35
N ASP A 93 -8.60 20.04 8.29
CA ASP A 93 -9.18 19.50 7.07
C ASP A 93 -8.25 18.49 6.39
N GLU A 94 -6.94 18.69 6.47
CA GLU A 94 -5.93 17.76 5.99
C GLU A 94 -5.98 16.44 6.75
N ALA A 95 -6.02 16.48 8.08
CA ALA A 95 -6.13 15.27 8.91
C ALA A 95 -7.40 14.48 8.60
N LYS A 96 -8.53 15.16 8.45
CA LYS A 96 -9.81 14.54 8.06
C LYS A 96 -9.73 13.89 6.68
N ALA A 97 -9.09 14.55 5.72
CA ALA A 97 -8.94 14.02 4.37
C ALA A 97 -8.08 12.75 4.35
N LYS A 98 -6.94 12.74 5.05
CA LYS A 98 -6.06 11.58 5.17
C LYS A 98 -6.74 10.39 5.86
N ALA A 99 -7.41 10.64 6.98
CA ALA A 99 -8.17 9.61 7.69
C ALA A 99 -9.30 9.04 6.81
N LYS A 100 -10.01 9.88 6.07
CA LYS A 100 -11.05 9.46 5.14
C LYS A 100 -10.48 8.63 4.00
N GLN A 101 -9.39 9.04 3.38
CA GLN A 101 -8.71 8.32 2.31
C GLN A 101 -8.42 6.87 2.73
N PHE A 102 -7.81 6.69 3.90
CA PHE A 102 -7.49 5.35 4.40
C PHE A 102 -8.73 4.51 4.65
N ARG A 103 -9.75 5.07 5.33
CA ARG A 103 -10.98 4.33 5.63
C ARG A 103 -11.74 3.89 4.37
N GLU A 104 -11.79 4.73 3.35
CA GLU A 104 -12.44 4.39 2.09
C GLU A 104 -11.68 3.27 1.35
N LEU A 105 -10.35 3.34 1.34
CA LEU A 105 -9.50 2.30 0.77
C LEU A 105 -9.64 0.98 1.52
N GLU A 106 -9.54 1.01 2.85
CA GLU A 106 -9.69 -0.17 3.70
C GLU A 106 -11.09 -0.81 3.52
N LYS A 107 -12.13 -0.01 3.49
CA LYS A 107 -13.50 -0.49 3.25
C LYS A 107 -13.67 -1.15 1.89
N LYS A 108 -13.03 -0.60 0.85
CA LYS A 108 -13.01 -1.20 -0.49
C LYS A 108 -12.29 -2.55 -0.46
N ALA A 109 -11.12 -2.62 0.18
CA ALA A 109 -10.33 -3.84 0.33
C ALA A 109 -11.09 -4.91 1.14
N TYR A 110 -11.79 -4.54 2.19
CA TYR A 110 -12.66 -5.44 2.97
C TYR A 110 -13.70 -6.12 2.08
N ARG A 111 -14.40 -5.35 1.26
CA ARG A 111 -15.39 -5.91 0.33
C ARG A 111 -14.75 -6.85 -0.70
N ALA A 112 -13.60 -6.48 -1.24
CA ALA A 112 -12.88 -7.30 -2.21
C ALA A 112 -12.38 -8.62 -1.61
N CYS A 113 -12.01 -8.62 -0.32
CA CYS A 113 -11.46 -9.78 0.40
C CYS A 113 -12.50 -10.59 1.19
N GLY A 114 -13.79 -10.26 1.06
CA GLY A 114 -14.87 -10.99 1.72
C GLY A 114 -15.03 -10.72 3.21
N LEU A 115 -14.42 -9.63 3.72
CA LEU A 115 -14.72 -9.10 5.05
C LEU A 115 -15.94 -8.18 4.93
N THR A 116 -17.08 -8.65 5.41
CA THR A 116 -18.23 -7.77 5.64
C THR A 116 -17.97 -7.05 6.95
N GLY A 117 -17.52 -5.80 6.87
CA GLY A 117 -17.40 -4.96 8.05
C GLY A 117 -18.75 -4.87 8.75
N SER A 118 -18.79 -5.33 9.96
CA SER A 118 -19.89 -5.08 10.90
C SER A 118 -19.85 -3.64 11.40
#